data_06b536bd80a060601db5992f027e69b2
#
_entry.id   06b536bd80a060601db5992f027e69b2
#
_cell.length_a   1.000
_cell.length_b   1.000
_cell.length_c   1.000
_cell.angle_alpha   90.00
_cell.angle_beta   90.00
_cell.angle_gamma   90.00
#
_symmetry.space_group_name_H-M   'P 1'
#
loop_
_entity.id
_entity.type
_entity.pdbx_description
1 polymer ?
#
loop_
_entity_poly.entity_id
_entity_poly.type
_entity_poly.pdbx_seq_one_letter_code
_entity_poly.pdbx_strand_id
1 'polypeptide(L)'
;MKAKSKQPKKQRKALFTYRNHQRSKLLSTRVADFVRDEYGIRTLPLRVGDGVKVVTGEFKNFEGEVMEITKEQRAKIKEATFDKADGTQFHPAIHISNLIITKFAKEKKMDPWRASMIDRKAVFGLREDELRAPKKQKEEEK
;
A
#
# COMPACT_ATOMS: atom_id res chain seq x y z
N MET A 1 10.65 -0.84 -6.50
CA MET A 1 11.58 -0.96 -7.64
C MET A 1 12.58 0.18 -7.58
N LYS A 2 13.88 -0.08 -7.54
CA LYS A 2 14.88 1.01 -7.56
C LYS A 2 15.16 1.38 -9.02
N ALA A 3 15.19 2.68 -9.35
CA ALA A 3 15.62 3.13 -10.65
C ALA A 3 17.08 2.66 -10.89
N LYS A 4 17.39 2.22 -12.12
CA LYS A 4 18.73 1.75 -12.48
C LYS A 4 19.82 2.84 -12.31
N SER A 5 19.43 4.11 -12.27
CA SER A 5 20.33 5.25 -12.16
C SER A 5 20.11 6.02 -10.86
N LYS A 6 21.19 6.45 -10.22
CA LYS A 6 21.16 7.32 -9.03
C LYS A 6 20.88 8.79 -9.35
N GLN A 7 20.94 9.19 -10.63
CA GLN A 7 20.70 10.58 -11.05
C GLN A 7 19.24 11.00 -10.80
N PRO A 8 18.98 12.10 -10.07
CA PRO A 8 17.62 12.55 -9.75
C PRO A 8 16.75 12.82 -10.99
N LYS A 9 17.33 13.39 -12.06
CA LYS A 9 16.64 13.65 -13.33
C LYS A 9 16.11 12.35 -13.96
N LYS A 10 16.92 11.28 -13.97
CA LYS A 10 16.53 9.97 -14.52
C LYS A 10 15.49 9.28 -13.63
N GLN A 11 15.56 9.44 -12.30
CA GLN A 11 14.57 8.89 -11.38
C GLN A 11 13.20 9.56 -11.58
N ARG A 12 13.13 10.89 -11.68
CA ARG A 12 11.90 11.61 -11.99
C ARG A 12 11.30 11.19 -13.33
N LYS A 13 12.14 11.12 -14.39
CA LYS A 13 11.69 10.63 -15.70
C LYS A 13 11.15 9.21 -15.64
N ALA A 14 11.76 8.32 -14.86
CA ALA A 14 11.33 6.94 -14.72
C ALA A 14 9.90 6.81 -14.16
N LEU A 15 9.48 7.68 -13.23
CA LEU A 15 8.11 7.67 -12.68
C LEU A 15 7.04 7.85 -13.76
N PHE A 16 7.32 8.66 -14.77
CA PHE A 16 6.39 8.91 -15.87
C PHE A 16 6.46 7.86 -16.99
N THR A 17 7.64 7.24 -17.17
CA THR A 17 7.91 6.29 -18.26
C THR A 17 7.69 4.83 -17.88
N TYR A 18 7.37 4.52 -16.62
CA TYR A 18 7.09 3.15 -16.18
C TYR A 18 5.88 2.56 -16.91
N ARG A 19 6.02 1.30 -17.33
CA ARG A 19 4.91 0.50 -17.88
C ARG A 19 3.89 0.17 -16.80
N ASN A 20 2.64 -0.11 -17.18
CA ASN A 20 1.53 -0.34 -16.23
C ASN A 20 1.82 -1.44 -15.20
N HIS A 21 2.44 -2.56 -15.60
CA HIS A 21 2.83 -3.62 -14.66
C HIS A 21 3.92 -3.20 -13.66
N GLN A 22 4.72 -2.17 -13.98
CA GLN A 22 5.70 -1.60 -13.06
C GLN A 22 5.05 -0.59 -12.12
N ARG A 23 4.06 0.17 -12.61
CA ARG A 23 3.28 1.13 -11.81
C ARG A 23 2.53 0.44 -10.68
N SER A 24 1.97 -0.74 -10.89
CA SER A 24 1.28 -1.50 -9.84
C SER A 24 2.17 -1.78 -8.63
N LYS A 25 3.48 -1.97 -8.83
CA LYS A 25 4.46 -2.12 -7.73
C LYS A 25 4.70 -0.82 -6.98
N LEU A 26 4.64 0.33 -7.67
CA LEU A 26 4.80 1.66 -7.06
C LEU A 26 3.56 2.05 -6.24
N LEU A 27 2.39 1.51 -6.59
CA LEU A 27 1.13 1.71 -5.87
C LEU A 27 1.00 0.82 -4.62
N SER A 28 2.03 0.06 -4.27
CA SER A 28 2.00 -0.80 -3.08
C SER A 28 2.15 0.03 -1.82
N THR A 29 1.24 -0.17 -0.88
CA THR A 29 1.27 0.41 0.46
C THR A 29 1.33 -0.67 1.52
N ARG A 30 1.63 -0.28 2.76
CA ARG A 30 1.63 -1.18 3.92
C ARG A 30 0.22 -1.62 4.24
N VAL A 31 0.12 -2.79 4.84
CA VAL A 31 -1.13 -3.34 5.39
C VAL A 31 -1.08 -3.19 6.90
N ALA A 32 -2.21 -2.94 7.55
CA ALA A 32 -2.31 -2.83 8.99
C ALA A 32 -1.93 -4.16 9.67
N ASP A 33 -1.43 -4.10 10.89
CA ASP A 33 -0.86 -5.26 11.57
C ASP A 33 -1.90 -6.39 11.73
N PHE A 34 -3.15 -6.07 12.09
CA PHE A 34 -4.22 -7.07 12.21
C PHE A 34 -4.56 -7.76 10.87
N VAL A 35 -4.53 -7.01 9.73
CA VAL A 35 -4.73 -7.60 8.39
C VAL A 35 -3.50 -8.41 7.97
N ARG A 36 -2.33 -7.98 8.40
CA ARG A 36 -1.08 -8.71 8.16
C ARG A 36 -1.09 -10.07 8.87
N ASP A 37 -1.56 -10.11 10.11
CA ASP A 37 -1.62 -11.34 10.90
C ASP A 37 -2.67 -12.30 10.33
N GLU A 38 -3.80 -11.77 9.81
CA GLU A 38 -4.86 -12.56 9.18
C GLU A 38 -4.44 -13.14 7.82
N TYR A 39 -3.78 -12.36 6.96
CA TYR A 39 -3.47 -12.74 5.57
C TYR A 39 -1.98 -13.07 5.32
N GLY A 40 -1.10 -12.92 6.29
CA GLY A 40 0.34 -13.16 6.15
C GLY A 40 1.07 -12.21 5.18
N ILE A 41 0.52 -11.03 4.88
CA ILE A 41 1.05 -10.10 3.90
C ILE A 41 1.50 -8.77 4.50
N ARG A 42 2.62 -8.23 4.04
CA ARG A 42 3.16 -6.94 4.53
C ARG A 42 2.76 -5.75 3.68
N THR A 43 2.61 -5.94 2.38
CA THR A 43 2.33 -4.87 1.42
C THR A 43 1.40 -5.36 0.32
N LEU A 44 0.46 -4.50 -0.10
CA LEU A 44 -0.46 -4.79 -1.20
C LEU A 44 -0.63 -3.55 -2.08
N PRO A 45 -0.81 -3.69 -3.40
CA PRO A 45 -1.20 -2.57 -4.25
C PRO A 45 -2.54 -2.00 -3.82
N LEU A 46 -2.59 -0.68 -3.64
CA LEU A 46 -3.79 0.05 -3.29
C LEU A 46 -4.79 0.03 -4.45
N ARG A 47 -6.07 -0.09 -4.14
CA ARG A 47 -7.19 0.02 -5.09
C ARG A 47 -8.21 1.02 -4.60
N VAL A 48 -9.04 1.50 -5.54
CA VAL A 48 -10.23 2.27 -5.22
C VAL A 48 -11.20 1.42 -4.40
N GLY A 49 -11.83 2.02 -3.40
CA GLY A 49 -12.71 1.32 -2.47
C GLY A 49 -11.99 0.67 -1.27
N ASP A 50 -10.66 0.70 -1.21
CA ASP A 50 -9.93 0.22 -0.03
C ASP A 50 -10.10 1.20 1.14
N GLY A 51 -10.31 0.66 2.34
CA GLY A 51 -10.22 1.44 3.57
C GLY A 51 -8.77 1.64 3.95
N VAL A 52 -8.39 2.89 4.19
CA VAL A 52 -7.01 3.28 4.52
C VAL A 52 -6.95 4.19 5.73
N LYS A 53 -5.82 4.15 6.43
CA LYS A 53 -5.46 5.07 7.49
C LYS A 53 -4.26 5.91 7.07
N VAL A 54 -4.32 7.22 7.33
CA VAL A 54 -3.22 8.15 7.08
C VAL A 54 -2.26 8.14 8.26
N VAL A 55 -0.95 7.96 7.99
CA VAL A 55 0.08 7.88 9.03
C VAL A 55 0.72 9.23 9.31
N THR A 56 0.94 10.05 8.28
CA THR A 56 1.70 11.30 8.37
C THR A 56 1.02 12.43 7.62
N GLY A 57 1.30 13.65 8.02
CA GLY A 57 0.75 14.87 7.46
C GLY A 57 -0.40 15.42 8.30
N GLU A 58 -1.10 16.40 7.76
CA GLU A 58 -2.18 17.12 8.40
C GLU A 58 -3.36 16.19 8.76
N PHE A 59 -3.65 15.22 7.88
CA PHE A 59 -4.68 14.21 8.10
C PHE A 59 -4.18 12.98 8.88
N LYS A 60 -3.16 13.12 9.70
CA LYS A 60 -2.66 12.01 10.51
C LYS A 60 -3.78 11.37 11.34
N ASN A 61 -3.81 10.03 11.35
CA ASN A 61 -4.81 9.17 12.00
C ASN A 61 -6.22 9.20 11.38
N PHE A 62 -6.45 9.96 10.31
CA PHE A 62 -7.69 9.86 9.57
C PHE A 62 -7.82 8.48 8.91
N GLU A 63 -9.01 7.92 8.98
CA GLU A 63 -9.38 6.67 8.32
C GLU A 63 -10.48 6.98 7.31
N GLY A 64 -10.39 6.39 6.13
CA GLY A 64 -11.39 6.60 5.11
C GLY A 64 -11.23 5.70 3.90
N GLU A 65 -12.17 5.80 2.98
CA GLU A 65 -12.20 5.02 1.76
C GLU A 65 -11.48 5.75 0.61
N VAL A 66 -10.72 5.00 -0.19
CA VAL A 66 -10.05 5.53 -1.38
C VAL A 66 -11.04 5.75 -2.51
N MET A 67 -11.21 7.02 -2.93
CA MET A 67 -12.06 7.41 -4.05
C MET A 67 -11.36 7.30 -5.40
N GLU A 68 -10.12 7.81 -5.47
CA GLU A 68 -9.38 7.91 -6.72
C GLU A 68 -7.88 7.72 -6.47
N ILE A 69 -7.20 7.10 -7.43
CA ILE A 69 -5.74 6.96 -7.44
C ILE A 69 -5.18 7.69 -8.65
N THR A 70 -4.33 8.68 -8.40
CA THR A 70 -3.69 9.47 -9.45
C THR A 70 -2.47 8.77 -10.03
N LYS A 71 -2.07 9.18 -11.25
CA LYS A 71 -0.85 8.66 -11.92
C LYS A 71 0.44 8.96 -11.14
N GLU A 72 0.41 9.94 -10.26
CA GLU A 72 1.55 10.43 -9.45
C GLU A 72 1.73 9.66 -8.13
N GLN A 73 1.15 8.48 -7.98
CA GLN A 73 1.19 7.67 -6.75
C GLN A 73 0.55 8.38 -5.56
N ARG A 74 -0.53 9.10 -5.80
CA ARG A 74 -1.33 9.75 -4.77
C ARG A 74 -2.74 9.20 -4.79
N ALA A 75 -3.38 9.14 -3.63
CA ALA A 75 -4.77 8.72 -3.48
C ALA A 75 -5.58 9.85 -2.85
N LYS A 76 -6.82 10.02 -3.32
CA LYS A 76 -7.82 10.87 -2.69
C LYS A 76 -8.68 9.99 -1.78
N ILE A 77 -8.90 10.46 -0.56
CA ILE A 77 -9.67 9.77 0.48
C ILE A 77 -10.97 10.52 0.68
N LYS A 78 -12.07 9.83 0.78
CA LYS A 78 -13.42 10.40 0.85
C LYS A 78 -13.59 11.33 2.05
N GLU A 79 -13.08 10.96 3.20
CA GLU A 79 -13.24 11.69 4.46
C GLU A 79 -12.20 12.79 4.66
N ALA A 80 -11.11 12.79 3.87
CA ALA A 80 -10.09 13.82 3.92
C ALA A 80 -10.46 14.98 3.00
N THR A 81 -11.02 16.05 3.56
CA THR A 81 -11.47 17.23 2.82
C THR A 81 -10.86 18.50 3.36
N PHE A 82 -10.67 19.47 2.48
CA PHE A 82 -10.40 20.86 2.82
C PHE A 82 -11.49 21.75 2.27
N ASP A 83 -11.87 22.75 3.02
CA ASP A 83 -12.78 23.80 2.58
C ASP A 83 -11.97 24.93 1.93
N LYS A 84 -12.36 25.32 0.72
CA LYS A 84 -11.82 26.51 0.07
C LYS A 84 -12.53 27.75 0.54
N ALA A 85 -11.92 28.93 0.31
CA ALA A 85 -12.55 30.22 0.59
C ALA A 85 -13.91 30.42 -0.11
N ASP A 86 -14.12 29.75 -1.23
CA ASP A 86 -15.38 29.77 -2.01
C ASP A 86 -16.46 28.84 -1.40
N GLY A 87 -16.22 28.19 -0.27
CA GLY A 87 -17.15 27.22 0.33
C GLY A 87 -17.18 25.86 -0.37
N THR A 88 -16.36 25.63 -1.40
CA THR A 88 -16.26 24.34 -2.08
C THR A 88 -15.28 23.42 -1.35
N GLN A 89 -15.64 22.15 -1.21
CA GLN A 89 -14.75 21.12 -0.64
C GLN A 89 -13.89 20.47 -1.72
N PHE A 90 -12.63 20.20 -1.40
CA PHE A 90 -11.78 19.41 -2.26
C PHE A 90 -11.03 18.32 -1.47
N HIS A 91 -10.78 17.20 -2.13
CA HIS A 91 -10.03 16.07 -1.56
C HIS A 91 -8.54 16.22 -1.91
N PRO A 92 -7.65 16.39 -0.91
CA PRO A 92 -6.22 16.46 -1.17
C PRO A 92 -5.69 15.09 -1.61
N ALA A 93 -4.73 15.11 -2.52
CA ALA A 93 -4.08 13.91 -3.01
C ALA A 93 -2.90 13.52 -2.10
N ILE A 94 -3.09 12.51 -1.27
CA ILE A 94 -2.11 12.01 -0.29
C ILE A 94 -1.22 10.95 -0.95
N HIS A 95 0.09 11.02 -0.73
CA HIS A 95 1.02 10.04 -1.29
C HIS A 95 0.81 8.66 -0.66
N ILE A 96 0.84 7.60 -1.47
CA ILE A 96 0.53 6.22 -1.07
C ILE A 96 1.45 5.71 0.05
N SER A 97 2.71 6.17 0.11
CA SER A 97 3.63 5.80 1.20
C SER A 97 3.17 6.23 2.60
N ASN A 98 2.27 7.23 2.66
CA ASN A 98 1.72 7.76 3.91
C ASN A 98 0.42 7.08 4.32
N LEU A 99 0.01 6.04 3.60
CA LEU A 99 -1.22 5.29 3.82
C LEU A 99 -0.91 3.88 4.33
N ILE A 100 -1.83 3.34 5.12
CA ILE A 100 -1.87 1.94 5.55
C ILE A 100 -3.25 1.39 5.20
N ILE A 101 -3.32 0.23 4.55
CA ILE A 101 -4.58 -0.45 4.26
C ILE A 101 -5.11 -1.07 5.55
N THR A 102 -6.31 -0.67 5.95
CA THR A 102 -7.03 -1.23 7.11
C THR A 102 -8.11 -2.22 6.68
N LYS A 103 -8.74 -1.99 5.54
CA LYS A 103 -9.79 -2.86 5.01
C LYS A 103 -9.65 -3.00 3.51
N PHE A 104 -9.94 -4.17 2.98
CA PHE A 104 -10.02 -4.37 1.53
C PHE A 104 -11.39 -3.94 1.01
N ALA A 105 -11.43 -3.40 -0.21
CA ALA A 105 -12.68 -3.08 -0.90
C ALA A 105 -13.56 -4.33 -0.92
N LYS A 106 -14.69 -4.26 -0.24
CA LYS A 106 -15.73 -5.29 -0.24
C LYS A 106 -16.82 -4.90 -1.24
N GLU A 107 -16.52 -4.95 -2.51
CA GLU A 107 -17.59 -5.25 -3.44
C GLU A 107 -17.96 -6.73 -3.23
N LYS A 108 -19.23 -7.10 -3.34
CA LYS A 108 -19.86 -8.40 -3.01
C LYS A 108 -18.95 -9.64 -2.96
N LYS A 109 -17.82 -9.65 -3.65
CA LYS A 109 -16.80 -10.69 -3.68
C LYS A 109 -15.42 -10.09 -3.96
N MET A 110 -14.38 -10.54 -3.22
CA MET A 110 -13.00 -10.11 -3.51
C MET A 110 -12.61 -10.48 -4.94
N ASP A 111 -11.96 -9.55 -5.66
CA ASP A 111 -11.46 -9.78 -7.01
C ASP A 111 -10.51 -11.00 -7.05
N PRO A 112 -10.75 -11.99 -7.93
CA PRO A 112 -9.94 -13.21 -8.03
C PRO A 112 -8.43 -12.95 -8.21
N TRP A 113 -8.09 -11.92 -8.99
CA TRP A 113 -6.70 -11.49 -9.17
C TRP A 113 -6.05 -11.00 -7.88
N ARG A 114 -6.80 -10.28 -7.07
CA ARG A 114 -6.32 -9.78 -5.78
C ARG A 114 -6.14 -10.93 -4.79
N ALA A 115 -7.09 -11.86 -4.74
CA ALA A 115 -7.00 -13.08 -3.94
C ALA A 115 -5.74 -13.89 -4.30
N SER A 116 -5.53 -14.21 -5.57
CA SER A 116 -4.32 -14.91 -6.04
C SER A 116 -3.01 -14.16 -5.73
N MET A 117 -3.05 -12.83 -5.68
CA MET A 117 -1.88 -12.03 -5.31
C MET A 117 -1.60 -12.11 -3.80
N ILE A 118 -2.64 -12.12 -2.98
CA ILE A 118 -2.57 -12.29 -1.54
C ILE A 118 -1.98 -13.66 -1.22
N ASP A 119 -2.52 -14.74 -1.80
CA ASP A 119 -2.05 -16.11 -1.58
C ASP A 119 -0.58 -16.28 -1.92
N ARG A 120 -0.15 -15.75 -3.09
CA ARG A 120 1.26 -15.79 -3.48
C ARG A 120 2.17 -15.05 -2.51
N LYS A 121 1.72 -13.91 -1.97
CA LYS A 121 2.53 -13.10 -1.03
C LYS A 121 2.55 -13.71 0.36
N ALA A 122 1.46 -14.33 0.81
CA ALA A 122 1.40 -15.05 2.07
C ALA A 122 2.42 -16.20 2.12
N VAL A 123 2.52 -17.01 1.06
CA VAL A 123 3.51 -18.09 0.94
C VAL A 123 4.95 -17.55 1.01
N PHE A 124 5.24 -16.41 0.37
CA PHE A 124 6.57 -15.78 0.47
C PHE A 124 6.85 -15.21 1.85
N GLY A 125 5.85 -14.65 2.53
CA GLY A 125 5.97 -14.12 3.88
C GLY A 125 6.36 -15.21 4.90
N LEU A 126 5.73 -16.36 4.85
CA LEU A 126 6.04 -17.51 5.70
C LEU A 126 7.49 -17.96 5.53
N ARG A 127 7.99 -18.06 4.30
CA ARG A 127 9.39 -18.44 4.03
C ARG A 127 10.41 -17.43 4.56
N GLU A 128 10.12 -16.13 4.48
CA GLU A 128 11.02 -15.09 5.02
C GLU A 128 11.07 -15.11 6.55
N ASP A 129 9.96 -15.38 7.20
CA ASP A 129 9.89 -15.47 8.67
C ASP A 129 10.56 -16.75 9.20
N GLU A 130 10.47 -17.86 8.49
CA GLU A 130 11.25 -19.10 8.77
C GLU A 130 12.76 -18.87 8.62
N LEU A 131 13.19 -18.10 7.62
CA LEU A 131 14.60 -17.75 7.41
C LEU A 131 15.13 -16.74 8.44
N ARG A 132 14.25 -15.95 9.05
CA ARG A 132 14.57 -14.97 10.10
C ARG A 132 14.48 -15.55 11.51
N ALA A 133 13.87 -16.71 11.69
CA ALA A 133 13.82 -17.38 12.98
C ALA A 133 15.26 -17.59 13.50
N PRO A 134 15.59 -17.13 14.70
CA PRO A 134 16.95 -17.25 15.23
C PRO A 134 17.32 -18.73 15.35
N LYS A 135 18.48 -19.11 14.84
CA LYS A 135 19.05 -20.48 14.86
C LYS A 135 19.31 -21.03 16.28
N LYS A 136 18.75 -20.43 17.32
CA LYS A 136 18.99 -20.75 18.74
C LYS A 136 18.27 -22.00 19.26
N GLN A 137 17.42 -22.67 18.47
CA GLN A 137 16.70 -23.85 18.94
C GLN A 137 17.25 -25.20 18.47
N LYS A 138 18.45 -25.25 17.84
CA LYS A 138 19.06 -26.50 17.39
C LYS A 138 20.25 -26.96 18.20
N GLU A 139 20.61 -26.28 19.30
CA GLU A 139 21.75 -26.64 20.15
C GLU A 139 21.35 -27.28 21.49
N GLU A 140 20.05 -27.41 21.80
CA GLU A 140 19.60 -28.05 23.06
C GLU A 140 19.10 -29.49 22.90
N GLU A 141 19.26 -30.11 21.74
CA GLU A 141 18.98 -31.54 21.50
C GLU A 141 20.24 -32.31 21.04
N LYS A 142 21.32 -32.16 21.80
CA LYS A 142 22.44 -33.11 21.71
C LYS A 142 22.96 -33.51 23.09
#